data_0e9623cc59c0f57f764d8714f46e6397
#
_entry.id   0e9623cc59c0f57f764d8714f46e6397
#
_cell.length_a   1.000
_cell.length_b   1.000
_cell.length_c   1.000
_cell.angle_alpha   90.00
_cell.angle_beta   90.00
_cell.angle_gamma   90.00
#
_symmetry.space_group_name_H-M   'P 1'
#
loop_
_entity.id
_entity.type
_entity.pdbx_description
1 polymer ?
#
loop_
_entity_poly.entity_id
_entity_poly.type
_entity_poly.pdbx_seq_one_letter_code
_entity_poly.pdbx_strand_id
1 'polypeptide(L)'
;KNSPMPIVIGPDELNDTSVISACSTVKLARTCVSDLFLQNEPRIVIEDYTYGPAFTFYVITDGYHVLPVMPVRDYKFLENGDGGLLTPGTGAFAPDYKVTAGIVENIMQNVRNMLSSLEKRENPYLGILGIDCVMTDADKFVTLGFTPFLKDHHAQIVIDLLDENLFTLFEACAVGSFADDYETIKL
;
A
#
# COMPACT_ATOMS: atom_id res chain seq x y z
N LYS A 1 -11.83 -21.89 -18.22
CA LYS A 1 -11.32 -22.52 -16.98
C LYS A 1 -9.98 -21.85 -16.68
N ASN A 2 -10.02 -20.73 -15.97
CA ASN A 2 -8.81 -20.08 -15.52
C ASN A 2 -8.39 -20.76 -14.23
N SER A 3 -7.33 -21.55 -14.27
CA SER A 3 -6.68 -21.98 -13.05
C SER A 3 -6.08 -20.73 -12.38
N PRO A 4 -6.26 -20.55 -11.07
CA PRO A 4 -5.55 -19.49 -10.38
C PRO A 4 -4.05 -19.70 -10.57
N MET A 5 -3.36 -18.63 -10.93
CA MET A 5 -1.92 -18.72 -11.18
C MET A 5 -1.19 -18.31 -9.91
N PRO A 6 -0.26 -19.14 -9.42
CA PRO A 6 0.54 -18.79 -8.26
C PRO A 6 1.45 -17.61 -8.60
N ILE A 7 1.64 -16.72 -7.67
CA ILE A 7 2.67 -15.71 -7.74
C ILE A 7 3.80 -16.04 -6.84
N VAL A 8 4.96 -15.77 -7.33
CA VAL A 8 6.17 -15.78 -6.54
C VAL A 8 6.52 -14.35 -6.18
N ILE A 9 6.65 -14.12 -4.93
CA ILE A 9 7.07 -12.84 -4.40
C ILE A 9 8.51 -12.96 -3.93
N GLY A 10 9.23 -11.88 -4.03
CA GLY A 10 10.63 -11.80 -3.67
C GLY A 10 10.93 -11.98 -2.18
N PRO A 11 12.04 -11.44 -1.71
CA PRO A 11 12.54 -11.62 -0.35
C PRO A 11 11.57 -11.13 0.72
N ASP A 12 11.66 -11.74 1.90
CA ASP A 12 10.85 -11.40 3.08
C ASP A 12 11.14 -9.97 3.61
N GLU A 13 12.26 -9.38 3.23
CA GLU A 13 12.60 -8.00 3.54
C GLU A 13 12.29 -7.12 2.32
N LEU A 14 11.21 -6.34 2.42
CA LEU A 14 10.67 -5.44 1.37
C LEU A 14 11.56 -4.22 1.07
N ASN A 15 12.86 -4.41 0.93
CA ASN A 15 13.76 -3.32 0.60
C ASN A 15 13.85 -3.01 -0.90
N ASP A 16 13.35 -3.91 -1.76
CA ASP A 16 13.36 -3.67 -3.21
C ASP A 16 12.18 -4.35 -3.91
N THR A 17 11.23 -3.55 -4.38
CA THR A 17 10.08 -4.02 -5.17
C THR A 17 10.46 -4.52 -6.56
N SER A 18 11.72 -4.36 -6.98
CA SER A 18 12.22 -4.80 -8.30
C SER A 18 12.32 -6.32 -8.43
N VAL A 19 12.18 -7.06 -7.33
CA VAL A 19 12.37 -8.52 -7.28
C VAL A 19 11.05 -9.30 -7.23
N ILE A 20 9.90 -8.61 -7.26
CA ILE A 20 8.59 -9.27 -7.27
C ILE A 20 8.29 -9.76 -8.69
N SER A 21 8.10 -11.07 -8.84
CA SER A 21 7.80 -11.69 -10.12
C SER A 21 6.40 -12.30 -10.15
N ALA A 22 5.57 -11.84 -11.07
CA ALA A 22 4.29 -12.46 -11.36
C ALA A 22 4.50 -13.65 -12.31
N CYS A 23 4.23 -14.86 -11.83
CA CYS A 23 4.48 -16.09 -12.57
C CYS A 23 3.20 -16.67 -13.16
N SER A 24 3.12 -16.72 -14.48
CA SER A 24 1.99 -17.27 -15.22
C SER A 24 1.97 -18.80 -15.31
N THR A 25 3.04 -19.46 -14.92
CA THR A 25 3.15 -20.93 -14.94
C THR A 25 3.99 -21.43 -13.78
N VAL A 26 3.72 -22.69 -13.35
CA VAL A 26 4.52 -23.37 -12.33
C VAL A 26 5.99 -23.48 -12.71
N LYS A 27 6.29 -23.65 -14.01
CA LYS A 27 7.67 -23.71 -14.48
C LYS A 27 8.39 -22.37 -14.24
N LEU A 28 7.76 -21.25 -14.59
CA LEU A 28 8.33 -19.92 -14.37
C LEU A 28 8.50 -19.63 -12.88
N ALA A 29 7.50 -19.98 -12.05
CA ALA A 29 7.59 -19.83 -10.60
C ALA A 29 8.79 -20.60 -10.02
N ARG A 30 9.02 -21.85 -10.43
CA ARG A 30 10.18 -22.62 -10.00
C ARG A 30 11.51 -21.98 -10.40
N THR A 31 11.59 -21.43 -11.62
CA THR A 31 12.79 -20.71 -12.06
C THR A 31 13.02 -19.48 -11.19
N CYS A 32 12.00 -18.64 -10.95
CA CYS A 32 12.13 -17.46 -10.09
C CYS A 32 12.58 -17.81 -8.67
N VAL A 33 12.00 -18.87 -8.07
CA VAL A 33 12.43 -19.34 -6.75
C VAL A 33 13.90 -19.78 -6.76
N SER A 34 14.32 -20.52 -7.79
CA SER A 34 15.72 -20.96 -7.91
C SER A 34 16.67 -19.78 -8.06
N ASP A 35 16.30 -18.79 -8.86
CA ASP A 35 17.11 -17.59 -9.09
C ASP A 35 17.27 -16.75 -7.81
N LEU A 36 16.19 -16.60 -7.02
CA LEU A 36 16.25 -15.92 -5.72
C LEU A 36 17.18 -16.64 -4.74
N PHE A 37 17.10 -17.96 -4.64
CA PHE A 37 18.04 -18.72 -3.79
C PHE A 37 19.48 -18.62 -4.28
N LEU A 38 19.72 -18.53 -5.59
CA LEU A 38 21.07 -18.30 -6.13
C LEU A 38 21.60 -16.89 -5.79
N GLN A 39 20.72 -15.94 -5.56
CA GLN A 39 21.05 -14.58 -5.08
C GLN A 39 21.23 -14.51 -3.56
N ASN A 40 21.24 -15.66 -2.88
CA ASN A 40 21.36 -15.80 -1.43
C ASN A 40 20.21 -15.18 -0.63
N GLU A 41 18.99 -15.12 -1.20
CA GLU A 41 17.83 -14.71 -0.45
C GLU A 41 17.47 -15.78 0.60
N PRO A 42 17.48 -15.44 1.90
CA PRO A 42 17.33 -16.44 2.96
C PRO A 42 15.88 -16.94 3.10
N ARG A 43 14.93 -16.13 2.69
CA ARG A 43 13.49 -16.43 2.77
C ARG A 43 12.74 -15.87 1.58
N ILE A 44 11.77 -16.64 1.10
CA ILE A 44 10.94 -16.29 -0.06
C ILE A 44 9.48 -16.41 0.35
N VAL A 45 8.69 -15.42 -0.02
CA VAL A 45 7.23 -15.42 0.15
C VAL A 45 6.58 -15.81 -1.17
N ILE A 46 5.64 -16.72 -1.13
CA ILE A 46 4.83 -17.15 -2.28
C ILE A 46 3.36 -16.91 -1.93
N GLU A 47 2.67 -16.16 -2.76
CA GLU A 47 1.28 -15.79 -2.56
C GLU A 47 0.44 -16.02 -3.81
N ASP A 48 -0.88 -16.09 -3.64
CA ASP A 48 -1.82 -16.10 -4.76
C ASP A 48 -1.91 -14.74 -5.43
N TYR A 49 -2.02 -14.74 -6.75
CA TYR A 49 -2.19 -13.48 -7.49
C TYR A 49 -3.58 -12.91 -7.30
N THR A 50 -3.64 -11.68 -6.86
CA THR A 50 -4.89 -10.94 -6.75
C THR A 50 -5.07 -10.04 -7.96
N TYR A 51 -6.09 -10.34 -8.77
CA TYR A 51 -6.44 -9.53 -9.93
C TYR A 51 -7.31 -8.35 -9.52
N GLY A 52 -7.00 -7.22 -10.10
CA GLY A 52 -7.81 -6.01 -9.97
C GLY A 52 -6.95 -4.74 -9.98
N PRO A 53 -7.61 -3.59 -10.03
CA PRO A 53 -6.90 -2.31 -10.00
C PRO A 53 -6.26 -2.08 -8.64
N ALA A 54 -4.96 -1.78 -8.65
CA ALA A 54 -4.20 -1.46 -7.46
C ALA A 54 -4.43 0.00 -7.04
N PHE A 55 -4.50 0.23 -5.73
CA PHE A 55 -4.51 1.55 -5.14
C PHE A 55 -3.79 1.54 -3.79
N THR A 56 -3.28 2.70 -3.38
CA THR A 56 -2.74 2.90 -2.04
C THR A 56 -3.65 3.87 -1.31
N PHE A 57 -4.16 3.48 -0.15
CA PHE A 57 -4.90 4.39 0.72
C PHE A 57 -3.94 4.97 1.76
N TYR A 58 -3.79 6.29 1.78
CA TYR A 58 -2.93 6.95 2.74
C TYR A 58 -3.68 7.37 3.98
N VAL A 59 -3.04 7.17 5.11
CA VAL A 59 -3.44 7.68 6.42
C VAL A 59 -2.24 8.35 7.08
N ILE A 60 -2.51 9.20 8.07
CA ILE A 60 -1.49 9.72 8.98
C ILE A 60 -1.87 9.43 10.41
N THR A 61 -0.92 9.12 11.27
CA THR A 61 -1.17 8.71 12.65
C THR A 61 -0.12 9.26 13.61
N ASP A 62 -0.58 9.62 14.81
CA ASP A 62 0.25 9.96 15.96
C ASP A 62 0.53 8.76 16.88
N GLY A 63 0.18 7.56 16.41
CA GLY A 63 0.32 6.31 17.17
C GLY A 63 -0.94 5.88 17.90
N TYR A 64 -1.86 6.78 18.19
CA TYR A 64 -3.13 6.56 18.91
C TYR A 64 -4.33 6.88 18.03
N HIS A 65 -4.28 8.00 17.34
CA HIS A 65 -5.31 8.46 16.43
C HIS A 65 -4.85 8.26 14.98
N VAL A 66 -5.81 8.06 14.10
CA VAL A 66 -5.54 7.89 12.67
C VAL A 66 -6.51 8.71 11.85
N LEU A 67 -5.95 9.54 10.98
CA LEU A 67 -6.70 10.40 10.07
C LEU A 67 -6.58 9.85 8.65
N PRO A 68 -7.67 9.68 7.92
CA PRO A 68 -7.64 9.32 6.50
C PRO A 68 -7.09 10.48 5.69
N VAL A 69 -6.21 10.21 4.74
CA VAL A 69 -5.75 11.19 3.75
C VAL A 69 -6.53 10.96 2.47
N MET A 70 -6.12 10.07 1.60
CA MET A 70 -6.84 9.80 0.35
C MET A 70 -6.43 8.47 -0.29
N PRO A 71 -7.30 7.89 -1.15
CA PRO A 71 -6.91 6.79 -2.03
C PRO A 71 -6.22 7.31 -3.29
N VAL A 72 -5.09 6.72 -3.62
CA VAL A 72 -4.32 7.00 -4.83
C VAL A 72 -4.31 5.75 -5.71
N ARG A 73 -4.77 5.87 -6.95
CA ARG A 73 -4.73 4.81 -7.96
C ARG A 73 -3.35 4.69 -8.54
N ASP A 74 -2.81 3.46 -8.58
CA ASP A 74 -1.52 3.13 -9.15
C ASP A 74 -1.66 2.54 -10.56
N TYR A 75 -0.76 2.96 -11.46
CA TYR A 75 -0.48 2.28 -12.72
C TYR A 75 0.96 1.79 -12.70
N LYS A 76 1.11 0.47 -12.65
CA LYS A 76 2.41 -0.18 -12.42
C LYS A 76 2.98 -0.89 -13.66
N PHE A 77 2.15 -1.09 -14.68
CA PHE A 77 2.59 -1.81 -15.86
C PHE A 77 3.16 -0.87 -16.92
N LEU A 78 4.20 -1.35 -17.61
CA LEU A 78 4.91 -0.56 -18.62
C LEU A 78 4.07 -0.34 -19.90
N GLU A 79 3.19 -1.27 -20.24
CA GLU A 79 2.39 -1.26 -21.46
C GLU A 79 0.91 -1.05 -21.16
N ASN A 80 0.16 -0.65 -22.18
CA ASN A 80 -1.28 -0.46 -22.10
C ASN A 80 -2.03 -1.76 -21.71
N GLY A 81 -3.14 -1.62 -20.96
CA GLY A 81 -3.98 -2.75 -20.59
C GLY A 81 -3.35 -3.66 -19.53
N ASP A 82 -2.56 -3.09 -18.64
CA ASP A 82 -1.84 -3.82 -17.60
C ASP A 82 -0.91 -4.90 -18.16
N GLY A 83 -0.25 -4.56 -19.27
CA GLY A 83 0.70 -5.42 -19.96
C GLY A 83 2.16 -5.05 -19.71
N GLY A 84 3.06 -5.96 -20.12
CA GLY A 84 4.49 -5.77 -20.01
C GLY A 84 5.05 -5.98 -18.59
N LEU A 85 6.20 -5.37 -18.35
CA LEU A 85 6.90 -5.49 -17.06
C LEU A 85 6.22 -4.65 -15.96
N LEU A 86 6.21 -5.19 -14.76
CA LEU A 86 5.84 -4.44 -13.57
C LEU A 86 6.93 -3.42 -13.26
N THR A 87 6.53 -2.20 -12.94
CA THR A 87 7.43 -1.09 -12.59
C THR A 87 7.09 -0.57 -11.19
N PRO A 88 7.94 0.24 -10.58
CA PRO A 88 7.60 0.94 -9.34
C PRO A 88 6.37 1.85 -9.45
N GLY A 89 6.05 2.33 -10.65
CA GLY A 89 4.89 3.15 -10.99
C GLY A 89 5.13 3.94 -12.26
N THR A 90 4.23 3.84 -13.24
CA THR A 90 4.27 4.61 -14.50
C THR A 90 3.38 5.85 -14.44
N GLY A 91 2.49 5.92 -13.45
CA GLY A 91 1.59 7.03 -13.22
C GLY A 91 0.63 6.74 -12.08
N ALA A 92 -0.01 7.80 -11.60
CA ALA A 92 -1.02 7.71 -10.55
C ALA A 92 -2.05 8.82 -10.71
N PHE A 93 -3.22 8.67 -10.07
CA PHE A 93 -4.17 9.76 -9.89
C PHE A 93 -4.87 9.64 -8.53
N ALA A 94 -5.32 10.77 -8.01
CA ALA A 94 -6.09 10.85 -6.77
C ALA A 94 -7.13 11.99 -6.85
N PRO A 95 -8.21 11.90 -6.04
CA PRO A 95 -8.63 10.72 -5.32
C PRO A 95 -9.19 9.62 -6.25
N ASP A 96 -8.99 8.36 -5.89
CA ASP A 96 -9.62 7.25 -6.64
C ASP A 96 -11.10 7.14 -6.28
N TYR A 97 -11.97 7.63 -7.16
CA TYR A 97 -13.42 7.67 -6.97
C TYR A 97 -14.08 6.28 -6.92
N LYS A 98 -13.38 5.21 -7.26
CA LYS A 98 -13.88 3.84 -7.12
C LYS A 98 -13.74 3.29 -5.70
N VAL A 99 -12.93 3.94 -4.87
CA VAL A 99 -12.80 3.61 -3.46
C VAL A 99 -13.96 4.25 -2.71
N THR A 100 -14.98 3.44 -2.45
CA THR A 100 -16.23 3.89 -1.81
C THR A 100 -16.03 4.18 -0.32
N ALA A 101 -16.94 4.93 0.29
CA ALA A 101 -16.91 5.20 1.73
C ALA A 101 -16.91 3.90 2.57
N GLY A 102 -17.59 2.85 2.09
CA GLY A 102 -17.59 1.55 2.76
C GLY A 102 -16.21 0.86 2.73
N ILE A 103 -15.48 0.99 1.62
CA ILE A 103 -14.09 0.50 1.53
C ILE A 103 -13.20 1.29 2.48
N VAL A 104 -13.32 2.62 2.50
CA VAL A 104 -12.56 3.48 3.41
C VAL A 104 -12.79 3.09 4.86
N GLU A 105 -14.03 2.92 5.29
CA GLU A 105 -14.37 2.51 6.65
C GLU A 105 -13.72 1.17 7.03
N ASN A 106 -13.76 0.18 6.13
CA ASN A 106 -13.14 -1.13 6.35
C ASN A 106 -11.61 -1.03 6.45
N ILE A 107 -10.97 -0.22 5.60
CA ILE A 107 -9.53 0.04 5.67
C ILE A 107 -9.18 0.70 7.00
N MET A 108 -9.91 1.75 7.38
CA MET A 108 -9.69 2.47 8.62
C MET A 108 -9.83 1.57 9.84
N GLN A 109 -10.82 0.66 9.85
CA GLN A 109 -10.97 -0.33 10.92
C GLN A 109 -9.77 -1.28 11.01
N ASN A 110 -9.26 -1.75 9.87
CA ASN A 110 -8.07 -2.61 9.82
C ASN A 110 -6.83 -1.88 10.33
N VAL A 111 -6.66 -0.62 9.93
CA VAL A 111 -5.55 0.23 10.40
C VAL A 111 -5.63 0.46 11.91
N ARG A 112 -6.79 0.83 12.45
CA ARG A 112 -6.97 1.00 13.90
C ARG A 112 -6.61 -0.28 14.68
N ASN A 113 -7.03 -1.44 14.19
CA ASN A 113 -6.70 -2.73 14.82
C ASN A 113 -5.19 -3.01 14.80
N MET A 114 -4.52 -2.69 13.69
CA MET A 114 -3.08 -2.84 13.55
C MET A 114 -2.34 -1.89 14.50
N LEU A 115 -2.69 -0.59 14.51
CA LEU A 115 -2.07 0.41 15.39
C LEU A 115 -2.24 0.04 16.87
N SER A 116 -3.43 -0.37 17.27
CA SER A 116 -3.67 -0.87 18.65
C SER A 116 -2.81 -2.10 19.00
N SER A 117 -2.48 -2.93 18.01
CA SER A 117 -1.58 -4.07 18.23
C SER A 117 -0.13 -3.64 18.38
N LEU A 118 0.30 -2.60 17.68
CA LEU A 118 1.63 -2.02 17.80
C LEU A 118 1.80 -1.28 19.14
N GLU A 119 0.79 -0.51 19.54
CA GLU A 119 0.75 0.16 20.83
C GLU A 119 0.92 -0.83 21.99
N LYS A 120 0.18 -1.95 21.98
CA LYS A 120 0.30 -3.01 23.00
C LYS A 120 1.69 -3.65 23.08
N ARG A 121 2.47 -3.53 22.03
CA ARG A 121 3.87 -3.99 21.95
C ARG A 121 4.87 -2.90 22.33
N GLU A 122 4.40 -1.76 22.82
CA GLU A 122 5.23 -0.60 23.15
C GLU A 122 6.04 -0.07 21.95
N ASN A 123 5.51 -0.26 20.74
CA ASN A 123 6.13 0.19 19.49
C ASN A 123 5.10 0.90 18.59
N PRO A 124 4.56 2.06 19.01
CA PRO A 124 3.60 2.81 18.25
C PRO A 124 4.22 3.31 16.93
N TYR A 125 3.44 3.27 15.85
CA TYR A 125 3.84 3.85 14.57
C TYR A 125 3.34 5.29 14.48
N LEU A 126 4.23 6.23 14.15
CA LEU A 126 3.93 7.63 13.95
C LEU A 126 4.31 8.05 12.53
N GLY A 127 3.44 8.82 11.90
CA GLY A 127 3.70 9.36 10.57
C GLY A 127 2.68 8.91 9.52
N ILE A 128 3.06 9.08 8.26
CA ILE A 128 2.23 8.68 7.13
C ILE A 128 2.39 7.19 6.85
N LEU A 129 1.26 6.54 6.55
CA LEU A 129 1.21 5.12 6.22
C LEU A 129 0.36 4.91 4.98
N GLY A 130 0.92 4.26 3.98
CA GLY A 130 0.20 3.76 2.82
C GLY A 130 -0.27 2.32 3.05
N ILE A 131 -1.53 2.05 2.76
CA ILE A 131 -2.11 0.71 2.76
C ILE A 131 -2.27 0.31 1.30
N ASP A 132 -1.42 -0.60 0.83
CA ASP A 132 -1.44 -1.09 -0.54
C ASP A 132 -2.52 -2.13 -0.72
N CYS A 133 -3.44 -1.86 -1.61
CA CYS A 133 -4.64 -2.66 -1.83
C CYS A 133 -4.85 -2.97 -3.30
N VAL A 134 -5.56 -4.07 -3.55
CA VAL A 134 -6.14 -4.40 -4.86
C VAL A 134 -7.64 -4.53 -4.71
N MET A 135 -8.39 -3.84 -5.54
CA MET A 135 -9.83 -3.97 -5.58
C MET A 135 -10.22 -5.23 -6.36
N THR A 136 -10.91 -6.15 -5.71
CA THR A 136 -11.29 -7.46 -6.30
C THR A 136 -12.72 -7.47 -6.83
N ASP A 137 -13.58 -6.60 -6.30
CA ASP A 137 -14.97 -6.41 -6.69
C ASP A 137 -15.39 -4.98 -6.30
N ALA A 138 -16.60 -4.56 -6.65
CA ALA A 138 -17.09 -3.19 -6.45
C ALA A 138 -16.93 -2.68 -5.00
N ASP A 139 -17.10 -3.56 -4.00
CA ASP A 139 -16.98 -3.21 -2.58
C ASP A 139 -16.02 -4.13 -1.81
N LYS A 140 -15.11 -4.82 -2.53
CA LYS A 140 -14.16 -5.72 -1.92
C LYS A 140 -12.73 -5.39 -2.31
N PHE A 141 -11.84 -5.51 -1.37
CA PHE A 141 -10.41 -5.31 -1.58
C PHE A 141 -9.60 -6.34 -0.79
N VAL A 142 -8.37 -6.53 -1.23
CA VAL A 142 -7.34 -7.28 -0.51
C VAL A 142 -6.21 -6.31 -0.18
N THR A 143 -5.77 -6.31 1.07
CA THR A 143 -4.57 -5.59 1.48
C THR A 143 -3.35 -6.44 1.12
N LEU A 144 -2.44 -5.87 0.34
CA LEU A 144 -1.19 -6.51 -0.07
C LEU A 144 -0.05 -6.20 0.91
N GLY A 145 -0.05 -5.02 1.50
CA GLY A 145 1.01 -4.60 2.41
C GLY A 145 0.85 -3.17 2.92
N PHE A 146 1.89 -2.71 3.61
CA PHE A 146 1.97 -1.37 4.18
C PHE A 146 3.24 -0.68 3.71
N THR A 147 3.11 0.58 3.31
CA THR A 147 4.21 1.42 2.87
C THR A 147 4.40 2.58 3.85
N PRO A 148 5.48 2.61 4.64
CA PRO A 148 5.69 3.61 5.69
C PRO A 148 6.24 4.94 5.15
N PHE A 149 5.90 5.32 3.94
CA PHE A 149 6.29 6.57 3.29
C PHE A 149 5.34 6.93 2.15
N LEU A 150 5.38 8.18 1.70
CA LEU A 150 4.75 8.58 0.43
C LEU A 150 5.62 8.11 -0.74
N LYS A 151 5.07 7.30 -1.63
CA LYS A 151 5.75 6.93 -2.89
C LYS A 151 6.00 8.19 -3.72
N ASP A 152 7.12 8.27 -4.42
CA ASP A 152 7.55 9.49 -5.13
C ASP A 152 6.49 10.06 -6.07
N HIS A 153 5.88 9.22 -6.90
CA HIS A 153 4.83 9.62 -7.83
C HIS A 153 3.48 9.91 -7.15
N HIS A 154 3.22 9.39 -5.94
CA HIS A 154 2.05 9.71 -5.13
C HIS A 154 2.24 11.02 -4.35
N ALA A 155 3.45 11.27 -3.85
CA ALA A 155 3.76 12.44 -3.05
C ALA A 155 3.39 13.74 -3.76
N GLN A 156 3.69 13.83 -5.06
CA GLN A 156 3.37 14.99 -5.88
C GLN A 156 1.87 15.29 -5.90
N ILE A 157 1.04 14.24 -6.04
CA ILE A 157 -0.42 14.37 -6.10
C ILE A 157 -1.00 14.66 -4.72
N VAL A 158 -0.55 13.89 -3.71
CA VAL A 158 -1.08 14.02 -2.34
C VAL A 158 -0.77 15.39 -1.76
N ILE A 159 0.45 15.89 -1.94
CA ILE A 159 0.86 17.19 -1.43
C ILE A 159 0.12 18.33 -2.14
N ASP A 160 -0.12 18.23 -3.44
CA ASP A 160 -0.83 19.24 -4.22
C ASP A 160 -2.33 19.33 -3.87
N LEU A 161 -2.92 18.21 -3.45
CA LEU A 161 -4.34 18.14 -3.09
C LEU A 161 -4.62 18.43 -1.60
N LEU A 162 -3.61 18.41 -0.74
CA LEU A 162 -3.78 18.73 0.68
C LEU A 162 -3.98 20.23 0.88
N ASP A 163 -5.12 20.62 1.45
CA ASP A 163 -5.40 22.00 1.89
C ASP A 163 -5.01 22.20 3.37
N GLU A 164 -3.86 21.63 3.76
CA GLU A 164 -3.30 21.70 5.10
C GLU A 164 -1.80 22.00 5.05
N ASN A 165 -1.30 22.69 6.05
CA ASN A 165 0.13 22.89 6.19
C ASN A 165 0.80 21.60 6.61
N LEU A 166 1.55 20.99 5.71
CA LEU A 166 2.18 19.68 5.91
C LEU A 166 3.14 19.67 7.11
N PHE A 167 3.85 20.77 7.36
CA PHE A 167 4.73 20.89 8.53
C PHE A 167 3.93 20.81 9.84
N THR A 168 2.86 21.60 9.95
CA THR A 168 1.99 21.61 11.15
C THR A 168 1.33 20.24 11.36
N LEU A 169 0.92 19.58 10.28
CA LEU A 169 0.34 18.24 10.33
C LEU A 169 1.34 17.20 10.87
N PHE A 170 2.59 17.24 10.40
CA PHE A 170 3.63 16.34 10.89
C PHE A 170 4.12 16.69 12.30
N GLU A 171 4.12 17.97 12.66
CA GLU A 171 4.41 18.40 14.03
C GLU A 171 3.36 17.86 15.01
N ALA A 172 2.06 18.01 14.71
CA ALA A 172 0.97 17.45 15.49
C ALA A 172 1.06 15.93 15.60
N CYS A 173 1.43 15.25 14.49
CA CYS A 173 1.70 13.83 14.49
C CYS A 173 2.83 13.45 15.46
N ALA A 174 3.94 14.18 15.44
CA ALA A 174 5.11 13.87 16.26
C ALA A 174 4.90 14.13 17.75
N VAL A 175 4.05 15.10 18.13
CA VAL A 175 3.75 15.44 19.52
C VAL A 175 2.52 14.73 20.07
N GLY A 176 1.75 14.03 19.23
CA GLY A 176 0.57 13.27 19.66
C GLY A 176 -0.66 14.14 19.92
N SER A 177 -0.85 15.23 19.17
CA SER A 177 -1.95 16.19 19.39
C SER A 177 -3.11 16.07 18.38
N PHE A 178 -3.21 14.98 17.64
CA PHE A 178 -4.27 14.84 16.63
C PHE A 178 -5.69 14.94 17.21
N ALA A 179 -5.91 14.44 18.40
CA ALA A 179 -7.23 14.51 19.04
C ALA A 179 -7.68 15.95 19.33
N ASP A 180 -6.74 16.85 19.55
CA ASP A 180 -6.99 18.25 19.90
C ASP A 180 -7.04 19.16 18.68
N ASP A 181 -6.21 18.87 17.67
CA ASP A 181 -5.95 19.76 16.55
C ASP A 181 -6.71 19.39 15.27
N TYR A 182 -7.08 18.09 15.10
CA TYR A 182 -7.66 17.61 13.84
C TYR A 182 -8.84 16.67 14.06
N GLU A 183 -9.98 16.99 13.46
CA GLU A 183 -11.10 16.05 13.27
C GLU A 183 -10.95 15.28 11.94
N THR A 184 -10.52 15.97 10.90
CA THR A 184 -10.31 15.44 9.54
C THR A 184 -9.18 16.22 8.87
N ILE A 185 -8.60 15.62 7.83
CA ILE A 185 -7.67 16.33 6.93
C ILE A 185 -8.47 16.94 5.80
N LYS A 186 -8.19 18.22 5.50
CA LYS A 186 -8.82 18.92 4.38
C LYS A 186 -8.07 18.63 3.07
N LEU A 187 -8.85 18.39 2.03
CA LEU A 187 -8.41 18.10 0.67
C LEU A 187 -8.95 19.13 -0.29
#